data_ccb7a3c64f553aa55e9181a40d8adead
#
_entry.id   ccb7a3c64f553aa55e9181a40d8adead
#
_cell.length_a   1.000
_cell.length_b   1.000
_cell.length_c   1.000
_cell.angle_alpha   90.00
_cell.angle_beta   90.00
_cell.angle_gamma   90.00
#
_symmetry.space_group_name_H-M   'P 1'
#
loop_
_entity.id
_entity.type
_entity.pdbx_description
1 polymer ?
#
loop_
_entity_poly.entity_id
_entity_poly.type
_entity_poly.pdbx_seq_one_letter_code
_entity_poly.pdbx_strand_id
1 'polypeptide(L)'
;PTTDAIQHTKKYSEELSHAAAQMESLNSLYKVQLESASRQASINEEVVQNAGALKEQMESLATNLSSLNGVYGNMLSAMGSRN
;
A
#
# COMPACT_ATOMS: atom_id res chain seq x y z
N PRO A 1 3.13 -35.10 -50.27
CA PRO A 1 3.96 -33.94 -49.95
C PRO A 1 3.13 -32.67 -49.73
N THR A 2 2.23 -32.31 -50.68
CA THR A 2 1.43 -31.09 -50.56
C THR A 2 0.44 -31.19 -49.40
N THR A 3 -0.16 -32.36 -49.15
CA THR A 3 -1.06 -32.57 -48.03
C THR A 3 -0.35 -32.45 -46.70
N ASP A 4 0.87 -32.99 -46.59
CA ASP A 4 1.68 -32.89 -45.38
C ASP A 4 2.11 -31.43 -45.15
N ALA A 5 2.50 -30.72 -46.21
CA ALA A 5 2.86 -29.31 -46.13
C ALA A 5 1.68 -28.45 -45.64
N ILE A 6 0.46 -28.72 -46.12
CA ILE A 6 -0.75 -28.03 -45.70
C ILE A 6 -1.05 -28.33 -44.23
N GLN A 7 -0.92 -29.59 -43.80
CA GLN A 7 -1.13 -29.96 -42.40
C GLN A 7 -0.12 -29.29 -41.45
N HIS A 8 1.15 -29.25 -41.85
CA HIS A 8 2.18 -28.56 -41.08
C HIS A 8 1.93 -27.06 -40.98
N THR A 9 1.53 -26.43 -42.06
CA THR A 9 1.18 -25.00 -42.05
C THR A 9 0.00 -24.72 -41.19
N LYS A 10 -1.04 -25.58 -41.24
CA LYS A 10 -2.23 -25.44 -40.40
C LYS A 10 -1.88 -25.59 -38.94
N LYS A 11 -1.08 -26.61 -38.59
CA LYS A 11 -0.65 -26.84 -37.20
C LYS A 11 0.17 -25.67 -36.68
N TYR A 12 1.10 -25.15 -37.51
CA TYR A 12 1.91 -24.00 -37.17
C TYR A 12 1.05 -22.77 -36.92
N SER A 13 0.06 -22.54 -37.77
CA SER A 13 -0.89 -21.43 -37.62
C SER A 13 -1.69 -21.54 -36.34
N GLU A 14 -2.13 -22.76 -35.97
CA GLU A 14 -2.84 -23.02 -34.70
C GLU A 14 -1.93 -22.74 -33.49
N GLU A 15 -0.67 -23.16 -33.57
CA GLU A 15 0.31 -22.91 -32.49
C GLU A 15 0.59 -21.42 -32.33
N LEU A 16 0.68 -20.68 -33.42
CA LEU A 16 0.83 -19.22 -33.37
C LEU A 16 -0.40 -18.55 -32.75
N SER A 17 -1.59 -19.02 -33.11
CA SER A 17 -2.82 -18.50 -32.54
C SER A 17 -2.90 -18.78 -31.04
N HIS A 18 -2.48 -19.96 -30.59
CA HIS A 18 -2.37 -20.29 -29.19
C HIS A 18 -1.37 -19.41 -28.46
N ALA A 19 -0.20 -19.20 -29.04
CA ALA A 19 0.84 -18.33 -28.46
C ALA A 19 0.34 -16.90 -28.33
N ALA A 20 -0.36 -16.39 -29.35
CA ALA A 20 -0.94 -15.04 -29.31
C ALA A 20 -1.98 -14.92 -28.21
N ALA A 21 -2.86 -15.94 -28.03
CA ALA A 21 -3.84 -15.96 -26.97
C ALA A 21 -3.19 -15.99 -25.58
N GLN A 22 -2.12 -16.77 -25.43
CA GLN A 22 -1.36 -16.83 -24.17
C GLN A 22 -0.70 -15.50 -23.84
N MET A 23 -0.12 -14.82 -24.86
CA MET A 23 0.47 -13.49 -24.69
C MET A 23 -0.58 -12.47 -24.28
N GLU A 24 -1.77 -12.54 -24.85
CA GLU A 24 -2.88 -11.66 -24.48
C GLU A 24 -3.30 -11.86 -23.02
N SER A 25 -3.39 -13.14 -22.59
CA SER A 25 -3.68 -13.48 -21.20
C SER A 25 -2.59 -12.99 -20.26
N LEU A 26 -1.32 -13.18 -20.61
CA LEU A 26 -0.19 -12.67 -19.84
C LEU A 26 -0.22 -11.16 -19.72
N ASN A 27 -0.54 -10.47 -20.81
CA ASN A 27 -0.64 -9.02 -20.82
C ASN A 27 -1.76 -8.52 -19.89
N SER A 28 -2.90 -9.22 -19.89
CA SER A 28 -4.01 -8.91 -18.99
C SER A 28 -3.64 -9.14 -17.52
N LEU A 29 -2.94 -10.23 -17.21
CA LEU A 29 -2.43 -10.50 -15.88
C LEU A 29 -1.42 -9.44 -15.44
N TYR A 30 -0.54 -9.03 -16.34
CA TYR A 30 0.44 -7.98 -16.05
C TYR A 30 -0.23 -6.66 -15.71
N LYS A 31 -1.28 -6.29 -16.43
CA LYS A 31 -2.07 -5.09 -16.13
C LYS A 31 -2.70 -5.16 -14.74
N VAL A 32 -3.27 -6.31 -14.39
CA VAL A 32 -3.85 -6.53 -13.07
C VAL A 32 -2.79 -6.40 -11.99
N GLN A 33 -1.60 -6.96 -12.20
CA GLN A 33 -0.49 -6.84 -11.27
C GLN A 33 -0.02 -5.39 -11.11
N LEU A 34 0.06 -4.64 -12.20
CA LEU A 34 0.41 -3.22 -12.15
C LEU A 34 -0.61 -2.41 -11.36
N GLU A 35 -1.90 -2.65 -11.57
CA GLU A 35 -2.97 -1.99 -10.83
C GLU A 35 -2.90 -2.34 -9.35
N SER A 36 -2.66 -3.61 -9.04
CA SER A 36 -2.50 -4.07 -7.66
C SER A 36 -1.29 -3.42 -6.99
N ALA A 37 -0.16 -3.35 -7.68
CA ALA A 37 1.05 -2.69 -7.18
C ALA A 37 0.83 -1.19 -6.96
N SER A 38 0.10 -0.54 -7.86
CA SER A 38 -0.24 0.88 -7.75
C SER A 38 -1.14 1.14 -6.54
N ARG A 39 -2.14 0.29 -6.32
CA ARG A 39 -3.00 0.37 -5.13
C ARG A 39 -2.20 0.15 -3.85
N GLN A 40 -1.30 -0.82 -3.86
CA GLN A 40 -0.44 -1.10 -2.71
C GLN A 40 0.46 0.08 -2.38
N ALA A 41 1.05 0.72 -3.40
CA ALA A 41 1.86 1.92 -3.20
C ALA A 41 1.04 3.06 -2.60
N SER A 42 -0.20 3.24 -3.06
CA SER A 42 -1.12 4.25 -2.54
C SER A 42 -1.49 3.98 -1.08
N ILE A 43 -1.77 2.71 -0.74
CA ILE A 43 -2.05 2.31 0.64
C ILE A 43 -0.84 2.55 1.54
N ASN A 44 0.37 2.21 1.06
CA ASN A 44 1.60 2.44 1.81
C ASN A 44 1.81 3.93 2.09
N GLU A 45 1.50 4.78 1.12
CA GLU A 45 1.58 6.23 1.30
C GLU A 45 0.59 6.73 2.35
N GLU A 46 -0.64 6.23 2.34
CA GLU A 46 -1.64 6.54 3.37
C GLU A 46 -1.19 6.09 4.75
N VAL A 47 -0.61 4.89 4.85
CA VAL A 47 -0.08 4.38 6.13
C VAL A 47 1.02 5.30 6.65
N VAL A 48 1.93 5.75 5.80
CA VAL A 48 3.00 6.69 6.19
C VAL A 48 2.41 8.02 6.66
N GLN A 49 1.43 8.56 5.95
CA GLN A 49 0.76 9.80 6.34
C GLN A 49 0.01 9.64 7.67
N ASN A 50 -0.69 8.54 7.85
CA ASN A 50 -1.40 8.25 9.09
C ASN A 50 -0.43 8.07 10.27
N ALA A 51 0.71 7.43 10.04
CA ALA A 51 1.75 7.29 11.06
C ALA A 51 2.32 8.65 11.47
N GLY A 52 2.53 9.55 10.51
CA GLY A 52 2.97 10.93 10.77
C GLY A 52 1.95 11.72 11.58
N ALA A 53 0.67 11.62 11.21
CA ALA A 53 -0.42 12.27 11.95
C ALA A 53 -0.54 11.73 13.38
N LEU A 54 -0.42 10.42 13.54
CA LEU A 54 -0.44 9.78 14.86
C LEU A 54 0.73 10.26 15.72
N LYS A 55 1.91 10.36 15.14
CA LYS A 55 3.10 10.88 15.84
C LYS A 55 2.84 12.30 16.35
N GLU A 56 2.28 13.18 15.52
CA GLU A 56 1.94 14.54 15.91
C GLU A 56 0.92 14.58 17.05
N GLN A 57 -0.12 13.72 16.98
CA GLN A 57 -1.11 13.62 18.05
C GLN A 57 -0.50 13.11 19.34
N MET A 58 0.42 12.18 19.27
CA MET A 58 1.13 11.67 20.45
C MET A 58 2.03 12.75 21.08
N GLU A 59 2.71 13.54 20.25
CA GLU A 59 3.52 14.66 20.72
C GLU A 59 2.65 15.73 21.38
N SER A 60 1.50 16.05 20.81
CA SER A 60 0.53 16.99 21.41
C SER A 60 0.00 16.46 22.73
N LEU A 61 -0.32 15.18 22.81
CA LEU A 61 -0.77 14.56 24.05
C LEU A 61 0.31 14.61 25.13
N ALA A 62 1.55 14.31 24.77
CA ALA A 62 2.68 14.39 25.69
C ALA A 62 2.87 15.82 26.23
N THR A 63 2.74 16.82 25.36
CA THR A 63 2.80 18.23 25.76
C THR A 63 1.66 18.59 26.71
N ASN A 64 0.44 18.15 26.40
CA ASN A 64 -0.72 18.41 27.23
C ASN A 64 -0.59 17.75 28.63
N LEU A 65 -0.08 16.53 28.66
CA LEU A 65 0.17 15.81 29.93
C LEU A 65 1.26 16.51 30.74
N SER A 66 2.31 17.00 30.10
CA SER A 66 3.36 17.76 30.77
C SER A 66 2.81 19.05 31.37
N SER A 67 1.97 19.77 30.63
CA SER A 67 1.31 20.98 31.12
C SER A 67 0.39 20.66 32.29
N LEU A 68 -0.37 19.58 32.19
CA LEU A 68 -1.26 19.16 33.30
C LEU A 68 -0.48 18.80 34.54
N ASN A 69 0.63 18.10 34.40
CA ASN A 69 1.52 17.78 35.51
C ASN A 69 2.08 19.03 36.17
N GLY A 70 2.41 20.05 35.41
CA GLY A 70 2.88 21.33 35.89
C GLY A 70 1.80 22.04 36.74
N VAL A 71 0.58 22.06 36.22
CA VAL A 71 -0.57 22.64 36.93
C VAL A 71 -0.85 21.89 38.23
N TYR A 72 -0.84 20.56 38.16
CA TYR A 72 -1.07 19.72 39.32
C TYR A 72 0.01 19.90 40.37
N GLY A 73 1.27 19.98 39.97
CA GLY A 73 2.39 20.24 40.87
C GLY A 73 2.26 21.60 41.55
N ASN A 74 1.85 22.63 40.83
CA ASN A 74 1.61 23.96 41.38
C ASN A 74 0.47 23.97 42.37
N MET A 75 -0.61 23.24 42.10
CA MET A 75 -1.70 23.06 43.03
C MET A 75 -1.26 22.40 44.33
N LEU A 76 -0.48 21.34 44.23
CA LEU A 76 0.04 20.64 45.40
C LEU A 76 0.94 21.56 46.23
N SER A 77 1.80 22.33 45.58
CA SER A 77 2.66 23.30 46.26
C SER A 77 1.87 24.38 46.96
N ALA A 78 0.82 24.90 46.31
CA ALA A 78 -0.05 25.90 46.88
C ALA A 78 -0.82 25.36 48.11
N MET A 79 -1.29 24.13 48.01
CA MET A 79 -1.96 23.47 49.14
C MET A 79 -1.03 23.22 50.33
N GLY A 80 0.21 22.80 50.01
CA GLY A 80 1.27 22.61 51.01
C GLY A 80 1.69 23.91 51.72
N SER A 81 1.69 25.02 50.97
CA SER A 81 2.07 26.34 51.49
C SER A 81 1.07 26.91 52.50
N ARG A 82 -0.16 26.42 52.48
CA ARG A 82 -1.24 26.87 53.41
C ARG A 82 -1.14 26.28 54.80
N ASN A 83 -0.36 25.22 54.89
CA ASN A 83 -0.15 24.57 56.18
C ASN A 83 1.05 25.18 56.89
#